data_892fbf51040205eb7c26a2dd149c6ac5
#
_entry.id   892fbf51040205eb7c26a2dd149c6ac5
#
_cell.length_a   1.000
_cell.length_b   1.000
_cell.length_c   1.000
_cell.angle_alpha   90.00
_cell.angle_beta   90.00
_cell.angle_gamma   90.00
#
_symmetry.space_group_name_H-M   'P 1'
#
loop_
_entity.id
_entity.type
_entity.pdbx_description
1 polymer ?
#
loop_
_entity_poly.entity_id
_entity_poly.type
_entity_poly.pdbx_seq_one_letter_code
_entity_poly.pdbx_strand_id
1 'polypeptide(L)'
;MGQGSGPGVPTTKMEGIGIMDLNILGHRGLTPVSQEMENDMYIIAGLGNPGSEYELTRHNIGFRVIDELAGEYNISVSEKKHKGLIGKGVIEGQKVVLVKPQTFMNLSGECIREVIDYYKEDIEHFIVVYDDISLDVGKLRVRPKGSAGGHNGIKNIIAQLGTDEFARVKFGVGDKPKGSDLVDHVLGRFNKDDEELAKSHFKTAAAAVTCIMNEGCASAMNKYNG
;
A
#
# COMPACT_ATOMS: atom_id res chain seq x y z
N MET A 1 17.99 103.89 17.39
CA MET A 1 18.44 103.85 18.73
C MET A 1 17.81 102.60 19.42
N GLY A 2 18.66 101.75 20.01
CA GLY A 2 18.35 100.78 21.07
C GLY A 2 17.63 99.46 20.59
N GLN A 3 18.27 98.40 20.31
CA GLN A 3 18.86 97.34 21.18
C GLN A 3 17.81 96.71 22.14
N GLY A 4 17.64 95.42 22.00
CA GLY A 4 16.98 94.62 22.98
C GLY A 4 16.95 93.12 22.53
N SER A 5 18.09 92.49 22.82
CA SER A 5 18.23 91.04 22.68
C SER A 5 17.49 90.32 23.80
N GLY A 6 16.73 89.29 23.47
CA GLY A 6 16.17 88.29 24.40
C GLY A 6 16.44 86.89 23.96
N PRO A 7 16.70 85.92 24.79
CA PRO A 7 17.38 84.70 24.48
C PRO A 7 16.41 83.62 23.89
N GLY A 8 16.94 82.87 22.93
CA GLY A 8 16.29 81.82 22.27
C GLY A 8 15.95 80.60 23.15
N VAL A 9 14.81 80.03 22.91
CA VAL A 9 14.39 78.74 23.42
C VAL A 9 14.92 77.65 22.49
N PRO A 10 15.57 76.60 22.93
CA PRO A 10 16.05 75.55 22.07
C PRO A 10 14.89 74.64 21.62
N THR A 11 14.67 74.62 20.31
CA THR A 11 13.82 73.62 19.68
C THR A 11 14.49 72.26 19.73
N THR A 12 13.98 71.37 20.56
CA THR A 12 14.35 69.99 20.58
C THR A 12 13.90 69.30 19.29
N LYS A 13 14.85 68.95 18.43
CA LYS A 13 14.64 68.04 17.31
C LYS A 13 14.22 66.70 17.89
N MET A 14 12.99 66.30 17.64
CA MET A 14 12.61 64.89 17.71
C MET A 14 13.27 64.15 16.55
N GLU A 15 14.37 63.49 16.82
CA GLU A 15 14.93 62.50 15.91
C GLU A 15 13.96 61.34 15.77
N GLY A 16 13.68 60.96 14.51
CA GLY A 16 12.78 59.91 14.14
C GLY A 16 13.21 58.60 14.74
N ILE A 17 12.27 57.95 15.41
CA ILE A 17 12.38 56.55 15.81
C ILE A 17 12.40 55.76 14.50
N GLY A 18 13.57 55.17 14.20
CA GLY A 18 13.76 54.28 13.10
C GLY A 18 12.76 53.12 13.19
N ILE A 19 12.06 52.94 12.10
CA ILE A 19 11.27 51.73 11.84
C ILE A 19 12.28 50.58 11.85
N MET A 20 12.33 49.83 12.96
CA MET A 20 13.04 48.57 12.97
C MET A 20 12.45 47.65 11.94
N ASP A 21 13.25 47.29 10.94
CA ASP A 21 13.00 46.22 9.99
C ASP A 21 12.68 44.93 10.74
N LEU A 22 11.40 44.60 10.80
CA LEU A 22 10.84 43.31 11.26
C LEU A 22 10.96 42.23 10.19
N ASN A 23 12.02 42.22 9.41
CA ASN A 23 12.28 41.27 8.34
C ASN A 23 13.38 40.23 8.65
N ILE A 24 13.64 39.93 9.91
CA ILE A 24 14.54 38.82 10.28
C ILE A 24 13.81 37.89 11.28
N LEU A 25 12.65 37.44 10.94
CA LEU A 25 12.13 36.14 11.36
C LEU A 25 12.00 35.30 10.09
N GLY A 26 13.08 34.52 9.89
CA GLY A 26 13.11 33.55 8.83
C GLY A 26 11.80 32.78 8.81
N HIS A 27 11.02 32.94 7.75
CA HIS A 27 10.05 31.98 7.33
C HIS A 27 10.87 30.68 7.09
N ARG A 28 11.03 29.87 8.16
CA ARG A 28 11.15 28.45 7.94
C ARG A 28 9.86 28.10 7.23
N GLY A 29 9.95 28.00 5.90
CA GLY A 29 8.88 27.48 5.10
C GLY A 29 8.45 26.18 5.77
N LEU A 30 7.23 26.17 6.30
CA LEU A 30 6.50 24.94 6.46
C LEU A 30 6.41 24.41 5.03
N THR A 31 7.28 23.48 4.69
CA THR A 31 7.08 22.66 3.51
C THR A 31 5.67 22.11 3.65
N PRO A 32 4.81 22.30 2.68
CA PRO A 32 3.45 21.80 2.76
C PRO A 32 3.54 20.27 2.64
N VAL A 33 3.63 19.60 3.79
CA VAL A 33 3.45 18.13 3.92
C VAL A 33 2.11 17.70 3.32
N SER A 34 1.19 18.65 3.11
CA SER A 34 -0.14 18.40 2.55
C SER A 34 -0.20 18.33 1.00
N GLN A 35 0.82 18.80 0.26
CA GLN A 35 0.79 18.76 -1.21
C GLN A 35 1.42 17.48 -1.80
N GLU A 36 2.29 16.80 -1.07
CA GLU A 36 2.86 15.51 -1.52
C GLU A 36 1.87 14.36 -1.34
N MET A 37 0.96 14.41 -0.36
CA MET A 37 -0.05 13.37 -0.12
C MET A 37 -1.21 13.34 -1.14
N GLU A 38 -1.40 14.36 -1.96
CA GLU A 38 -2.51 14.40 -2.92
C GLU A 38 -2.30 13.55 -4.19
N ASN A 39 -1.12 13.00 -4.39
CA ASN A 39 -0.79 12.26 -5.60
C ASN A 39 -0.45 10.79 -5.38
N ASP A 40 -0.27 10.35 -4.15
CA ASP A 40 0.13 9.00 -3.81
C ASP A 40 -0.99 8.00 -4.16
N MET A 41 -0.60 6.93 -4.84
CA MET A 41 -1.51 5.90 -5.30
C MET A 41 -1.05 4.54 -4.79
N TYR A 42 -1.87 3.84 -4.05
CA TYR A 42 -1.53 2.50 -3.63
C TYR A 42 -1.68 1.49 -4.77
N ILE A 43 -0.67 0.65 -4.94
CA ILE A 43 -0.72 -0.52 -5.82
C ILE A 43 -1.00 -1.74 -4.96
N ILE A 44 -2.16 -2.36 -5.15
CA ILE A 44 -2.60 -3.52 -4.36
C ILE A 44 -2.69 -4.71 -5.29
N ALA A 45 -1.78 -5.67 -5.13
CA ALA A 45 -1.75 -6.86 -5.96
C ALA A 45 -2.19 -8.10 -5.19
N GLY A 46 -3.12 -8.85 -5.75
CA GLY A 46 -3.39 -10.23 -5.31
C GLY A 46 -2.67 -11.20 -6.21
N LEU A 47 -2.04 -12.22 -5.64
CA LEU A 47 -1.37 -13.25 -6.42
C LEU A 47 -2.29 -14.42 -6.76
N GLY A 48 -2.06 -15.00 -7.93
CA GLY A 48 -2.81 -16.14 -8.48
C GLY A 48 -2.30 -16.51 -9.86
N ASN A 49 -2.79 -17.62 -10.39
CA ASN A 49 -2.57 -18.07 -11.76
C ASN A 49 -3.78 -17.74 -12.64
N PRO A 50 -3.58 -17.31 -13.90
CA PRO A 50 -4.66 -17.11 -14.84
C PRO A 50 -5.25 -18.45 -15.31
N GLY A 51 -6.56 -18.47 -15.59
CA GLY A 51 -7.29 -19.64 -16.08
C GLY A 51 -8.34 -20.11 -15.08
N SER A 52 -9.47 -20.56 -15.61
CA SER A 52 -10.62 -21.02 -14.80
C SER A 52 -10.31 -22.28 -13.96
N GLU A 53 -9.35 -23.07 -14.37
CA GLU A 53 -8.87 -24.25 -13.64
C GLU A 53 -8.22 -23.87 -12.29
N TYR A 54 -7.62 -22.67 -12.19
CA TYR A 54 -6.95 -22.19 -10.98
C TYR A 54 -7.83 -21.33 -10.07
N GLU A 55 -8.97 -20.88 -10.54
CA GLU A 55 -9.82 -19.86 -9.88
C GLU A 55 -10.13 -20.19 -8.41
N LEU A 56 -10.39 -21.47 -8.11
CA LEU A 56 -10.75 -21.93 -6.78
C LEU A 56 -9.59 -22.65 -6.05
N THR A 57 -8.37 -22.53 -6.56
CA THR A 57 -7.20 -23.12 -5.87
C THR A 57 -6.75 -22.25 -4.70
N ARG A 58 -6.02 -22.87 -3.75
CA ARG A 58 -5.40 -22.14 -2.62
C ARG A 58 -4.47 -21.04 -3.10
N HIS A 59 -3.72 -21.30 -4.18
CA HIS A 59 -2.76 -20.35 -4.75
C HIS A 59 -3.41 -19.09 -5.36
N ASN A 60 -4.72 -19.12 -5.63
CA ASN A 60 -5.48 -17.99 -6.16
C ASN A 60 -6.18 -17.16 -5.07
N ILE A 61 -5.86 -17.40 -3.80
CA ILE A 61 -6.50 -16.68 -2.71
C ILE A 61 -6.27 -15.17 -2.81
N GLY A 62 -5.10 -14.73 -3.29
CA GLY A 62 -4.82 -13.32 -3.53
C GLY A 62 -5.78 -12.68 -4.54
N PHE A 63 -6.08 -13.36 -5.67
CA PHE A 63 -7.05 -12.87 -6.65
C PHE A 63 -8.43 -12.69 -6.02
N ARG A 64 -8.85 -13.64 -5.18
CA ARG A 64 -10.16 -13.63 -4.53
C ARG A 64 -10.31 -12.49 -3.53
N VAL A 65 -9.24 -12.13 -2.81
CA VAL A 65 -9.23 -10.95 -1.92
C VAL A 65 -9.29 -9.65 -2.74
N ILE A 66 -8.62 -9.59 -3.90
CA ILE A 66 -8.78 -8.44 -4.81
C ILE A 66 -10.22 -8.34 -5.34
N ASP A 67 -10.87 -9.47 -5.64
CA ASP A 67 -12.27 -9.47 -6.08
C ASP A 67 -13.21 -9.00 -4.96
N GLU A 68 -12.94 -9.34 -3.70
CA GLU A 68 -13.68 -8.82 -2.52
C GLU A 68 -13.51 -7.29 -2.40
N LEU A 69 -12.28 -6.76 -2.45
CA LEU A 69 -12.02 -5.32 -2.46
C LEU A 69 -12.72 -4.62 -3.63
N ALA A 70 -12.61 -5.19 -4.83
CA ALA A 70 -13.22 -4.67 -6.03
C ALA A 70 -14.75 -4.59 -5.91
N GLY A 71 -15.37 -5.62 -5.35
CA GLY A 71 -16.82 -5.67 -5.09
C GLY A 71 -17.26 -4.65 -4.05
N GLU A 72 -16.53 -4.52 -2.95
CA GLU A 72 -16.87 -3.60 -1.85
C GLU A 72 -16.81 -2.12 -2.29
N TYR A 73 -15.82 -1.76 -3.10
CA TYR A 73 -15.60 -0.38 -3.54
C TYR A 73 -16.05 -0.10 -4.99
N ASN A 74 -16.77 -1.04 -5.64
CA ASN A 74 -17.25 -0.92 -7.01
C ASN A 74 -16.16 -0.62 -8.04
N ILE A 75 -14.99 -1.26 -7.90
CA ILE A 75 -13.86 -1.12 -8.81
C ILE A 75 -13.86 -2.27 -9.80
N SER A 76 -13.96 -1.99 -11.12
CA SER A 76 -13.86 -3.02 -12.14
C SER A 76 -12.39 -3.39 -12.40
N VAL A 77 -11.98 -4.64 -12.09
CA VAL A 77 -10.62 -5.16 -12.35
C VAL A 77 -10.63 -5.98 -13.64
N SER A 78 -10.76 -5.30 -14.79
CA SER A 78 -10.95 -5.92 -16.09
C SER A 78 -10.06 -5.37 -17.21
N GLU A 79 -9.35 -4.26 -17.01
CA GLU A 79 -8.45 -3.69 -18.00
C GLU A 79 -7.21 -4.58 -18.16
N LYS A 80 -7.00 -5.12 -19.35
CA LYS A 80 -5.79 -5.92 -19.69
C LYS A 80 -4.63 -4.99 -19.99
N LYS A 81 -3.71 -4.84 -19.04
CA LYS A 81 -2.53 -3.96 -19.16
C LYS A 81 -1.40 -4.45 -18.25
N HIS A 82 -0.16 -4.14 -18.60
CA HIS A 82 1.02 -4.48 -17.80
C HIS A 82 1.06 -5.97 -17.39
N LYS A 83 0.75 -6.87 -18.32
CA LYS A 83 0.68 -8.32 -18.06
C LYS A 83 -0.31 -8.71 -16.94
N GLY A 84 -1.31 -7.86 -16.64
CA GLY A 84 -2.28 -8.06 -15.58
C GLY A 84 -3.70 -7.65 -15.96
N LEU A 85 -4.67 -7.99 -15.09
CA LEU A 85 -5.97 -7.34 -15.01
C LEU A 85 -5.88 -6.21 -13.99
N ILE A 86 -6.27 -5.01 -14.40
CA ILE A 86 -6.12 -3.80 -13.61
C ILE A 86 -7.49 -3.13 -13.42
N GLY A 87 -7.71 -2.63 -12.21
CA GLY A 87 -8.83 -1.75 -11.88
C GLY A 87 -8.33 -0.53 -11.12
N LYS A 88 -8.79 0.65 -11.52
CA LYS A 88 -8.48 1.92 -10.82
C LYS A 88 -9.69 2.39 -10.05
N GLY A 89 -9.47 2.93 -8.87
CA GLY A 89 -10.54 3.46 -8.06
C GLY A 89 -10.04 4.26 -6.88
N VAL A 90 -10.96 4.47 -5.95
CA VAL A 90 -10.70 5.13 -4.67
C VAL A 90 -11.22 4.23 -3.56
N ILE A 91 -10.38 3.95 -2.59
CA ILE A 91 -10.71 3.22 -1.36
C ILE A 91 -10.49 4.16 -0.18
N GLU A 92 -11.55 4.46 0.58
CA GLU A 92 -11.49 5.35 1.75
C GLU A 92 -10.75 6.70 1.51
N GLY A 93 -10.96 7.29 0.33
CA GLY A 93 -10.33 8.55 -0.07
C GLY A 93 -8.94 8.41 -0.71
N GLN A 94 -8.33 7.24 -0.69
CA GLN A 94 -7.01 6.96 -1.27
C GLN A 94 -7.15 6.46 -2.70
N LYS A 95 -6.35 6.97 -3.65
CA LYS A 95 -6.29 6.43 -5.02
C LYS A 95 -5.65 5.04 -4.99
N VAL A 96 -6.22 4.10 -5.72
CA VAL A 96 -5.71 2.73 -5.78
C VAL A 96 -5.66 2.18 -7.21
N VAL A 97 -4.72 1.27 -7.41
CA VAL A 97 -4.68 0.36 -8.55
C VAL A 97 -4.75 -1.06 -8.00
N LEU A 98 -5.86 -1.75 -8.25
CA LEU A 98 -6.02 -3.18 -7.97
C LEU A 98 -5.42 -3.98 -9.12
N VAL A 99 -4.60 -4.99 -8.81
CA VAL A 99 -3.85 -5.75 -9.81
C VAL A 99 -4.02 -7.25 -9.58
N LYS A 100 -4.42 -7.97 -10.62
CA LYS A 100 -4.35 -9.43 -10.70
C LYS A 100 -3.37 -9.80 -11.82
N PRO A 101 -2.09 -10.18 -11.53
CA PRO A 101 -1.14 -10.59 -12.55
C PRO A 101 -1.70 -11.70 -13.45
N GLN A 102 -1.56 -11.56 -14.76
CA GLN A 102 -1.97 -12.58 -15.73
C GLN A 102 -0.77 -13.37 -16.27
N THR A 103 0.35 -13.25 -15.59
CA THR A 103 1.48 -14.17 -15.67
C THR A 103 1.20 -15.39 -14.80
N PHE A 104 1.92 -16.49 -15.02
CA PHE A 104 1.91 -17.56 -14.00
C PHE A 104 2.61 -17.08 -12.73
N MET A 105 2.31 -17.75 -11.61
CA MET A 105 2.76 -17.35 -10.27
C MET A 105 4.25 -17.03 -10.20
N ASN A 106 5.10 -17.86 -10.79
CA ASN A 106 6.56 -17.68 -10.81
C ASN A 106 7.05 -16.50 -11.64
N LEU A 107 6.17 -15.78 -12.35
CA LEU A 107 6.45 -14.58 -13.15
C LEU A 107 5.65 -13.36 -12.67
N SER A 108 5.00 -13.44 -11.50
CA SER A 108 4.16 -12.35 -10.99
C SER A 108 4.89 -11.01 -10.86
N GLY A 109 6.19 -11.04 -10.54
CA GLY A 109 7.01 -9.84 -10.42
C GLY A 109 7.18 -9.06 -11.72
N GLU A 110 7.09 -9.70 -12.89
CA GLU A 110 7.14 -8.99 -14.16
C GLU A 110 5.96 -8.03 -14.34
N CYS A 111 4.75 -8.49 -13.98
CA CYS A 111 3.57 -7.64 -13.97
C CYS A 111 3.72 -6.50 -12.97
N ILE A 112 4.11 -6.83 -11.74
CA ILE A 112 4.24 -5.83 -10.65
C ILE A 112 5.26 -4.76 -11.00
N ARG A 113 6.42 -5.15 -11.55
CA ARG A 113 7.46 -4.19 -12.00
C ARG A 113 6.92 -3.23 -13.05
N GLU A 114 6.23 -3.74 -14.09
CA GLU A 114 5.63 -2.90 -15.12
C GLU A 114 4.58 -1.93 -14.56
N VAL A 115 3.78 -2.36 -13.57
CA VAL A 115 2.77 -1.51 -12.93
C VAL A 115 3.45 -0.40 -12.13
N ILE A 116 4.40 -0.73 -11.25
CA ILE A 116 5.12 0.24 -10.41
C ILE A 116 5.85 1.28 -11.30
N ASP A 117 6.58 0.82 -12.32
CA ASP A 117 7.30 1.71 -13.24
C ASP A 117 6.36 2.63 -14.04
N TYR A 118 5.19 2.13 -14.45
CA TYR A 118 4.22 2.91 -15.21
C TYR A 118 3.56 4.00 -14.37
N TYR A 119 3.16 3.68 -13.13
CA TYR A 119 2.53 4.66 -12.22
C TYR A 119 3.56 5.52 -11.50
N LYS A 120 4.85 5.12 -11.53
CA LYS A 120 5.96 5.80 -10.84
C LYS A 120 5.75 5.92 -9.34
N GLU A 121 5.17 4.86 -8.75
CA GLU A 121 4.89 4.81 -7.33
C GLU A 121 6.08 4.24 -6.55
N ASP A 122 6.21 4.71 -5.32
CA ASP A 122 7.21 4.20 -4.40
C ASP A 122 6.80 2.82 -3.86
N ILE A 123 7.81 2.02 -3.52
CA ILE A 123 7.60 0.66 -3.02
C ILE A 123 6.82 0.65 -1.70
N GLU A 124 6.84 1.74 -0.94
CA GLU A 124 6.09 1.92 0.31
C GLU A 124 4.57 1.88 0.09
N HIS A 125 4.10 2.25 -1.11
CA HIS A 125 2.69 2.19 -1.52
C HIS A 125 2.31 0.86 -2.20
N PHE A 126 3.21 -0.13 -2.21
CA PHE A 126 2.91 -1.44 -2.75
C PHE A 126 2.50 -2.43 -1.66
N ILE A 127 1.31 -3.04 -1.84
CA ILE A 127 0.76 -4.07 -0.94
C ILE A 127 0.51 -5.33 -1.75
N VAL A 128 0.98 -6.48 -1.28
CA VAL A 128 0.72 -7.78 -1.91
C VAL A 128 -0.08 -8.71 -1.00
N VAL A 129 -1.10 -9.36 -1.57
CA VAL A 129 -1.93 -10.38 -0.91
C VAL A 129 -1.64 -11.73 -1.55
N TYR A 130 -1.35 -12.75 -0.72
CA TYR A 130 -1.00 -14.09 -1.20
C TYR A 130 -1.22 -15.17 -0.14
N ASP A 131 -1.19 -16.43 -0.57
CA ASP A 131 -1.37 -17.60 0.28
C ASP A 131 -0.14 -17.90 1.16
N ASP A 132 -0.39 -18.34 2.39
CA ASP A 132 0.64 -18.84 3.32
C ASP A 132 0.22 -20.19 3.91
N ILE A 133 1.01 -21.23 3.60
CA ILE A 133 0.76 -22.59 4.08
C ILE A 133 1.11 -22.79 5.56
N SER A 134 1.84 -21.87 6.17
CA SER A 134 2.21 -21.95 7.60
C SER A 134 1.15 -21.39 8.54
N LEU A 135 0.03 -20.94 7.99
CA LEU A 135 -1.11 -20.40 8.72
C LEU A 135 -2.34 -21.28 8.50
N ASP A 136 -3.11 -21.48 9.55
CA ASP A 136 -4.42 -22.13 9.45
C ASP A 136 -5.33 -21.37 8.47
N VAL A 137 -6.28 -22.07 7.88
CA VAL A 137 -7.20 -21.49 6.90
C VAL A 137 -7.93 -20.26 7.48
N GLY A 138 -7.91 -19.16 6.74
CA GLY A 138 -8.53 -17.90 7.14
C GLY A 138 -7.70 -17.02 8.08
N LYS A 139 -6.64 -17.53 8.71
CA LYS A 139 -5.75 -16.71 9.54
C LYS A 139 -4.95 -15.73 8.68
N LEU A 140 -4.76 -14.53 9.20
CA LEU A 140 -4.00 -13.49 8.52
C LEU A 140 -2.67 -13.20 9.22
N ARG A 141 -1.69 -12.79 8.41
CA ARG A 141 -0.43 -12.26 8.92
C ARG A 141 0.07 -11.10 8.05
N VAL A 142 0.02 -9.91 8.62
CA VAL A 142 0.57 -8.69 7.99
C VAL A 142 2.05 -8.57 8.32
N ARG A 143 2.87 -8.20 7.33
CA ARG A 143 4.31 -7.91 7.50
C ARG A 143 4.71 -6.73 6.60
N PRO A 144 5.56 -5.79 7.08
CA PRO A 144 6.08 -4.70 6.25
C PRO A 144 7.18 -5.16 5.30
N LYS A 145 7.84 -6.30 5.58
CA LYS A 145 8.93 -6.88 4.78
C LYS A 145 9.14 -8.34 5.11
N GLY A 146 10.00 -9.02 4.35
CA GLY A 146 10.44 -10.39 4.65
C GLY A 146 10.84 -11.20 3.42
N SER A 147 11.49 -12.34 3.64
CA SER A 147 11.88 -13.28 2.59
C SER A 147 10.68 -13.89 1.86
N ALA A 148 10.94 -14.60 0.78
CA ALA A 148 9.91 -15.29 -0.01
C ALA A 148 9.23 -16.46 0.73
N GLY A 149 9.86 -17.05 1.74
CA GLY A 149 9.30 -18.17 2.50
C GLY A 149 8.91 -19.38 1.63
N GLY A 150 9.59 -19.58 0.49
CA GLY A 150 9.27 -20.65 -0.46
C GLY A 150 8.18 -20.29 -1.49
N HIS A 151 7.50 -19.15 -1.36
CA HIS A 151 6.44 -18.75 -2.28
C HIS A 151 7.02 -18.18 -3.60
N ASN A 152 6.80 -18.88 -4.72
CA ASN A 152 7.40 -18.55 -6.01
C ASN A 152 7.04 -17.16 -6.53
N GLY A 153 5.81 -16.69 -6.33
CA GLY A 153 5.38 -15.36 -6.70
C GLY A 153 6.14 -14.26 -5.95
N ILE A 154 6.27 -14.41 -4.63
CA ILE A 154 7.04 -13.46 -3.80
C ILE A 154 8.53 -13.50 -4.16
N LYS A 155 9.09 -14.69 -4.42
CA LYS A 155 10.47 -14.82 -4.89
C LYS A 155 10.73 -14.03 -6.18
N ASN A 156 9.80 -14.13 -7.13
CA ASN A 156 9.92 -13.40 -8.39
C ASN A 156 9.71 -11.88 -8.20
N ILE A 157 8.76 -11.46 -7.35
CA ILE A 157 8.57 -10.02 -7.02
C ILE A 157 9.85 -9.44 -6.42
N ILE A 158 10.45 -10.09 -5.42
CA ILE A 158 11.71 -9.64 -4.81
C ILE A 158 12.82 -9.55 -5.88
N ALA A 159 12.94 -10.55 -6.77
CA ALA A 159 13.95 -10.54 -7.84
C ALA A 159 13.75 -9.38 -8.83
N GLN A 160 12.50 -9.06 -9.20
CA GLN A 160 12.19 -7.98 -10.13
C GLN A 160 12.31 -6.59 -9.50
N LEU A 161 11.93 -6.43 -8.23
CA LEU A 161 11.97 -5.13 -7.54
C LEU A 161 13.33 -4.83 -6.90
N GLY A 162 14.16 -5.87 -6.65
CA GLY A 162 15.46 -5.74 -6.00
C GLY A 162 15.37 -5.48 -4.49
N THR A 163 14.19 -5.61 -3.90
CA THR A 163 13.95 -5.40 -2.46
C THR A 163 12.88 -6.36 -1.94
N ASP A 164 12.93 -6.63 -0.64
CA ASP A 164 11.89 -7.38 0.09
C ASP A 164 11.10 -6.47 1.05
N GLU A 165 11.33 -5.16 0.99
CA GLU A 165 10.72 -4.14 1.85
C GLU A 165 9.42 -3.60 1.24
N PHE A 166 8.38 -4.41 1.20
CA PHE A 166 7.02 -4.05 0.79
C PHE A 166 5.98 -4.74 1.68
N ALA A 167 4.83 -4.08 1.83
CA ALA A 167 3.74 -4.55 2.68
C ALA A 167 3.10 -5.84 2.15
N ARG A 168 2.80 -6.76 3.05
CA ARG A 168 2.25 -8.08 2.73
C ARG A 168 1.09 -8.43 3.63
N VAL A 169 0.01 -8.91 3.03
CA VAL A 169 -1.09 -9.59 3.70
C VAL A 169 -1.02 -11.05 3.30
N LYS A 170 -0.58 -11.90 4.23
CA LYS A 170 -0.53 -13.33 4.08
C LYS A 170 -1.85 -13.94 4.52
N PHE A 171 -2.47 -14.72 3.66
CA PHE A 171 -3.71 -15.41 3.94
C PHE A 171 -3.46 -16.90 4.14
N GLY A 172 -3.80 -17.42 5.30
CA GLY A 172 -3.63 -18.83 5.65
C GLY A 172 -4.49 -19.75 4.79
N VAL A 173 -3.84 -20.76 4.23
CA VAL A 173 -4.50 -21.78 3.39
C VAL A 173 -4.37 -23.20 3.96
N GLY A 174 -3.81 -23.30 5.18
CA GLY A 174 -3.58 -24.54 5.89
C GLY A 174 -2.30 -25.25 5.45
N ASP A 175 -1.73 -26.03 6.37
CA ASP A 175 -0.52 -26.79 6.11
C ASP A 175 -0.77 -27.95 5.14
N LYS A 176 0.24 -28.29 4.37
CA LYS A 176 0.15 -29.45 3.48
C LYS A 176 0.15 -30.77 4.28
N PRO A 177 -0.63 -31.77 3.89
CA PRO A 177 -0.58 -33.09 4.50
C PRO A 177 0.83 -33.69 4.45
N LYS A 178 1.22 -34.42 5.48
CA LYS A 178 2.53 -35.11 5.53
C LYS A 178 2.67 -36.04 4.32
N GLY A 179 3.78 -35.88 3.59
CA GLY A 179 4.08 -36.69 2.41
C GLY A 179 3.50 -36.16 1.09
N SER A 180 2.64 -35.13 1.13
CA SER A 180 2.12 -34.52 -0.09
C SER A 180 3.13 -33.55 -0.71
N ASP A 181 3.05 -33.37 -2.02
CA ASP A 181 3.79 -32.33 -2.73
C ASP A 181 3.23 -30.95 -2.42
N LEU A 182 4.10 -29.94 -2.35
CA LEU A 182 3.68 -28.58 -2.05
C LEU A 182 2.90 -27.97 -3.22
N VAL A 183 3.32 -28.23 -4.45
CA VAL A 183 2.67 -27.68 -5.65
C VAL A 183 1.27 -28.24 -5.77
N ASP A 184 1.09 -29.55 -5.55
CA ASP A 184 -0.23 -30.20 -5.56
C ASP A 184 -1.15 -29.62 -4.48
N HIS A 185 -0.62 -29.29 -3.30
CA HIS A 185 -1.40 -28.70 -2.22
C HIS A 185 -1.89 -27.30 -2.58
N VAL A 186 -1.02 -26.40 -3.02
CA VAL A 186 -1.40 -25.00 -3.33
C VAL A 186 -2.23 -24.89 -4.62
N LEU A 187 -2.03 -25.78 -5.59
CA LEU A 187 -2.86 -25.88 -6.78
C LEU A 187 -4.15 -26.69 -6.56
N GLY A 188 -4.28 -27.31 -5.40
CA GLY A 188 -5.50 -28.00 -4.97
C GLY A 188 -6.57 -27.01 -4.50
N ARG A 189 -7.83 -27.46 -4.57
CA ARG A 189 -8.99 -26.71 -4.05
C ARG A 189 -9.16 -27.00 -2.56
N PHE A 190 -9.76 -26.09 -1.83
CA PHE A 190 -10.22 -26.34 -0.48
C PHE A 190 -11.31 -27.44 -0.47
N ASN A 191 -11.42 -28.18 0.65
CA ASN A 191 -12.63 -28.92 0.95
C ASN A 191 -13.77 -27.91 1.28
N LYS A 192 -14.99 -28.43 1.44
CA LYS A 192 -16.15 -27.54 1.62
C LYS A 192 -16.06 -26.67 2.86
N ASP A 193 -15.63 -27.22 3.98
CA ASP A 193 -15.59 -26.50 5.26
C ASP A 193 -14.47 -25.43 5.25
N ASP A 194 -13.30 -25.76 4.72
CA ASP A 194 -12.20 -24.83 4.53
C ASP A 194 -12.54 -23.72 3.53
N GLU A 195 -13.30 -24.03 2.47
CA GLU A 195 -13.76 -23.05 1.50
C GLU A 195 -14.72 -22.03 2.13
N GLU A 196 -15.68 -22.49 2.95
CA GLU A 196 -16.60 -21.63 3.67
C GLU A 196 -15.85 -20.76 4.70
N LEU A 197 -14.88 -21.35 5.40
CA LEU A 197 -14.03 -20.64 6.35
C LEU A 197 -13.18 -19.58 5.65
N ALA A 198 -12.51 -19.91 4.55
CA ALA A 198 -11.72 -18.95 3.77
C ALA A 198 -12.58 -17.78 3.28
N LYS A 199 -13.77 -18.06 2.71
CA LYS A 199 -14.71 -17.02 2.26
C LYS A 199 -15.12 -16.07 3.37
N SER A 200 -15.38 -16.57 4.56
CA SER A 200 -15.77 -15.74 5.71
C SER A 200 -14.70 -14.73 6.14
N HIS A 201 -13.43 -14.96 5.73
CA HIS A 201 -12.30 -14.10 6.07
C HIS A 201 -11.80 -13.17 4.95
N PHE A 202 -12.41 -13.20 3.74
CA PHE A 202 -11.99 -12.28 2.66
C PHE A 202 -12.21 -10.82 3.03
N LYS A 203 -13.34 -10.49 3.64
CA LYS A 203 -13.59 -9.13 4.16
C LYS A 203 -12.56 -8.70 5.20
N THR A 204 -12.16 -9.62 6.07
CA THR A 204 -11.11 -9.33 7.06
C THR A 204 -9.76 -9.08 6.39
N ALA A 205 -9.44 -9.82 5.32
CA ALA A 205 -8.23 -9.58 4.53
C ALA A 205 -8.29 -8.25 3.77
N ALA A 206 -9.44 -7.91 3.19
CA ALA A 206 -9.68 -6.61 2.58
C ALA A 206 -9.53 -5.47 3.60
N ALA A 207 -10.11 -5.59 4.79
CA ALA A 207 -9.97 -4.63 5.87
C ALA A 207 -8.51 -4.52 6.38
N ALA A 208 -7.72 -5.58 6.33
CA ALA A 208 -6.29 -5.50 6.65
C ALA A 208 -5.52 -4.67 5.62
N VAL A 209 -5.87 -4.77 4.34
CA VAL A 209 -5.29 -3.95 3.26
C VAL A 209 -5.64 -2.47 3.48
N THR A 210 -6.90 -2.13 3.71
CA THR A 210 -7.33 -0.74 3.97
C THR A 210 -6.71 -0.18 5.24
N CYS A 211 -6.54 -0.99 6.29
CA CYS A 211 -5.83 -0.59 7.50
C CYS A 211 -4.35 -0.27 7.24
N ILE A 212 -3.65 -1.03 6.37
CA ILE A 212 -2.27 -0.71 5.98
C ILE A 212 -2.22 0.66 5.30
N MET A 213 -3.14 0.95 4.40
CA MET A 213 -3.20 2.22 3.67
C MET A 213 -3.43 3.42 4.60
N ASN A 214 -4.35 3.29 5.56
CA ASN A 214 -4.79 4.42 6.38
C ASN A 214 -3.99 4.59 7.68
N GLU A 215 -3.51 3.49 8.26
CA GLU A 215 -2.91 3.48 9.59
C GLU A 215 -1.49 2.89 9.60
N GLY A 216 -1.04 2.35 8.47
CA GLY A 216 0.25 1.69 8.31
C GLY A 216 0.31 0.24 8.79
N CYS A 217 1.40 -0.44 8.39
CA CYS A 217 1.60 -1.85 8.69
C CYS A 217 1.60 -2.18 10.20
N ALA A 218 2.13 -1.31 11.05
CA ALA A 218 2.19 -1.58 12.50
C ALA A 218 0.79 -1.72 13.12
N SER A 219 -0.14 -0.83 12.77
CA SER A 219 -1.53 -0.90 13.23
C SER A 219 -2.23 -2.15 12.67
N ALA A 220 -2.05 -2.43 11.37
CA ALA A 220 -2.62 -3.62 10.76
C ALA A 220 -2.08 -4.92 11.38
N MET A 221 -0.79 -4.98 11.71
CA MET A 221 -0.20 -6.11 12.42
C MET A 221 -0.85 -6.34 13.79
N ASN A 222 -1.09 -5.27 14.55
CA ASN A 222 -1.72 -5.37 15.87
C ASN A 222 -3.19 -5.84 15.80
N LYS A 223 -3.91 -5.46 14.75
CA LYS A 223 -5.34 -5.77 14.59
C LYS A 223 -5.59 -7.15 13.98
N TYR A 224 -4.75 -7.60 13.04
CA TYR A 224 -5.05 -8.73 12.17
C TYR A 224 -4.11 -9.93 12.31
N ASN A 225 -2.98 -9.80 13.00
CA ASN A 225 -2.10 -10.94 13.28
C ASN A 225 -2.64 -11.74 14.47
N GLY A 226 -3.41 -12.76 14.20
CA GLY A 226 -4.01 -13.61 15.24
C GLY A 226 -3.94 -15.10 14.91
#